data_c19c2c674068c45ef45441e09ddac973
#
_entry.id   c19c2c674068c45ef45441e09ddac973
#
_cell.length_a   1.000
_cell.length_b   1.000
_cell.length_c   1.000
_cell.angle_alpha   90.00
_cell.angle_beta   90.00
_cell.angle_gamma   90.00
#
_symmetry.space_group_name_H-M   'P 1'
#
loop_
_entity.id
_entity.type
_entity.pdbx_description
1 polymer ?
#
loop_
_entity_poly.entity_id
_entity_poly.type
_entity_poly.pdbx_seq_one_letter_code
_entity_poly.pdbx_strand_id
1 'polypeptide(L)'
;MSAAPSSSGFSAAQCEGRPGCMTSGFSCTSGHVRAHGRRMQRPVDGPARTTRADTDGMQRPRHEKVAAFLAQHSGGTASDLEPLTGGAWSSAWAYRAGEEELVIRFGPERSWYETDRMAMAFSGPDLPVPQVREVGTTPTGLAYAISVRHHGQFLEDTPVERADAVAPTLTRLLVALYRVPASPGTPVMWHPAGARVRSWRELILARLVDDPGNRASGWRAALDADPKLRALSTAVCDRVRTLVAACPERRDLIHGDLLHGNVLVSPDCRRVQAVISWKHSLRGDFLYDTAWCSVWGPVFYPGIAAATTDPLSGLLQDPELRADQGAHVDAAVRHHCYELQIGFTHLGWSMGTWNQEHLTATAELLAEILERGPLPSTSI
;
A
#
# COMPACT_ATOMS: atom_id res chain seq x y z
N MET A 1 -27.90 35.62 51.57
CA MET A 1 -29.35 35.39 51.69
C MET A 1 -29.62 34.25 50.71
N SER A 2 -29.73 33.07 51.25
CA SER A 2 -30.92 32.27 51.54
C SER A 2 -31.49 31.62 50.26
N ALA A 3 -31.75 30.37 50.04
CA ALA A 3 -31.70 29.15 50.87
C ALA A 3 -31.90 27.97 49.89
N ALA A 4 -31.41 26.84 50.20
CA ALA A 4 -31.91 25.56 49.72
C ALA A 4 -33.12 25.12 50.54
N PRO A 5 -33.94 24.18 50.14
CA PRO A 5 -33.92 22.86 50.74
C PRO A 5 -34.19 21.68 49.76
N SER A 6 -33.56 20.53 49.93
CA SER A 6 -33.76 19.33 50.76
C SER A 6 -34.76 18.31 50.19
N SER A 7 -34.24 17.15 49.79
CA SER A 7 -34.49 15.73 50.10
C SER A 7 -35.92 15.22 50.35
N SER A 8 -36.21 14.06 49.69
CA SER A 8 -36.88 12.84 50.20
C SER A 8 -36.94 11.83 49.04
N GLY A 9 -36.47 10.61 49.01
CA GLY A 9 -36.50 9.57 50.03
C GLY A 9 -37.81 8.80 49.99
N PHE A 10 -37.90 7.68 49.18
CA PHE A 10 -38.85 6.61 49.51
C PHE A 10 -38.33 5.22 49.14
N SER A 11 -38.57 4.37 50.07
CA SER A 11 -38.12 3.02 50.32
C SER A 11 -38.88 1.95 49.53
N ALA A 12 -38.28 0.75 49.50
CA ALA A 12 -38.76 -0.50 48.96
C ALA A 12 -40.04 -1.00 49.59
N ALA A 13 -40.86 -1.71 48.84
CA ALA A 13 -41.80 -2.70 49.37
C ALA A 13 -41.97 -3.86 48.37
N GLN A 14 -41.81 -5.04 48.89
CA GLN A 14 -41.98 -6.38 48.33
C GLN A 14 -43.42 -6.65 47.85
N CYS A 15 -43.55 -7.49 46.82
CA CYS A 15 -44.65 -8.44 46.66
C CYS A 15 -44.17 -9.71 45.95
N GLU A 16 -44.25 -10.82 46.68
CA GLU A 16 -44.12 -12.20 46.22
C GLU A 16 -45.38 -12.67 45.47
N GLY A 17 -45.18 -13.64 44.52
CA GLY A 17 -46.27 -14.60 44.27
C GLY A 17 -46.48 -15.13 42.83
N ARG A 18 -45.64 -16.07 42.36
CA ARG A 18 -45.93 -17.30 41.54
C ARG A 18 -46.63 -17.23 40.18
N PRO A 19 -46.60 -18.36 39.37
CA PRO A 19 -45.45 -18.80 38.52
C PRO A 19 -45.89 -19.06 37.05
N GLY A 20 -44.92 -19.16 36.14
CA GLY A 20 -45.11 -19.87 34.87
C GLY A 20 -44.92 -19.04 33.62
N CYS A 21 -43.70 -18.83 33.16
CA CYS A 21 -43.42 -18.76 31.75
C CYS A 21 -41.94 -19.02 31.51
N MET A 22 -41.67 -19.81 30.48
CA MET A 22 -40.40 -20.42 30.13
C MET A 22 -39.28 -19.38 29.91
N THR A 23 -38.18 -19.63 30.55
CA THR A 23 -36.87 -18.98 30.32
C THR A 23 -36.28 -19.48 29.03
N SER A 24 -36.25 -18.65 27.99
CA SER A 24 -35.30 -18.78 26.92
C SER A 24 -34.08 -17.94 27.27
N GLY A 25 -33.04 -18.61 27.78
CA GLY A 25 -31.75 -18.01 28.06
C GLY A 25 -31.08 -17.57 26.78
N PHE A 26 -30.85 -16.28 26.59
CA PHE A 26 -29.86 -15.76 25.67
C PHE A 26 -28.51 -15.79 26.37
N SER A 27 -27.76 -16.86 26.11
CA SER A 27 -26.34 -16.94 26.38
C SER A 27 -25.63 -16.05 25.35
N CYS A 28 -24.97 -15.01 25.86
CA CYS A 28 -24.05 -14.20 25.08
C CYS A 28 -22.77 -15.02 24.87
N THR A 29 -22.75 -15.85 23.82
CA THR A 29 -21.53 -16.49 23.32
C THR A 29 -20.84 -15.53 22.37
N SER A 30 -19.64 -15.10 22.77
CA SER A 30 -18.62 -14.48 21.91
C SER A 30 -18.58 -15.20 20.57
N GLY A 31 -19.15 -14.57 19.54
CA GLY A 31 -19.07 -15.04 18.16
C GLY A 31 -17.65 -14.92 17.66
N HIS A 32 -16.90 -16.00 17.75
CA HIS A 32 -15.73 -16.19 16.89
C HIS A 32 -16.23 -16.19 15.45
N VAL A 33 -15.91 -15.14 14.72
CA VAL A 33 -15.98 -15.13 13.26
C VAL A 33 -15.04 -16.24 12.78
N ARG A 34 -15.61 -17.39 12.45
CA ARG A 34 -14.89 -18.44 11.72
C ARG A 34 -14.63 -17.89 10.34
N ALA A 35 -13.41 -17.39 10.10
CA ALA A 35 -12.87 -17.29 8.78
C ALA A 35 -12.98 -18.68 8.13
N HIS A 36 -13.83 -18.83 7.13
CA HIS A 36 -13.83 -20.00 6.27
C HIS A 36 -12.55 -19.92 5.43
N GLY A 37 -11.44 -20.33 6.04
CA GLY A 37 -10.19 -20.55 5.37
C GLY A 37 -10.36 -21.70 4.36
N ARG A 38 -10.82 -21.41 3.16
CA ARG A 38 -10.40 -22.21 2.00
C ARG A 38 -8.89 -22.00 1.91
N ARG A 39 -8.16 -23.01 2.34
CA ARG A 39 -6.74 -23.14 2.14
C ARG A 39 -6.52 -23.05 0.62
N MET A 40 -6.29 -21.87 0.08
CA MET A 40 -5.68 -21.74 -1.23
C MET A 40 -4.33 -22.43 -1.12
N GLN A 41 -4.22 -23.59 -1.77
CA GLN A 41 -2.91 -24.20 -1.98
C GLN A 41 -2.09 -23.13 -2.70
N ARG A 42 -1.01 -22.69 -2.07
CA ARG A 42 -0.01 -21.84 -2.72
C ARG A 42 0.31 -22.49 -4.08
N PRO A 43 0.28 -21.72 -5.17
CA PRO A 43 1.23 -21.98 -6.23
C PRO A 43 2.60 -21.82 -5.56
N VAL A 44 3.50 -22.78 -5.78
CA VAL A 44 4.87 -22.80 -5.22
C VAL A 44 5.69 -21.61 -5.73
N ASP A 45 5.14 -20.89 -6.71
CA ASP A 45 5.55 -19.56 -7.17
C ASP A 45 4.53 -18.57 -6.62
N GLY A 46 4.98 -17.57 -5.84
CA GLY A 46 4.17 -16.46 -5.37
C GLY A 46 3.35 -15.81 -6.50
N PRO A 47 2.35 -14.93 -6.24
CA PRO A 47 1.34 -14.52 -7.21
C PRO A 47 1.99 -14.37 -8.56
N ALA A 48 1.52 -15.15 -9.54
CA ALA A 48 2.20 -15.37 -10.82
C ALA A 48 2.71 -14.04 -11.34
N ARG A 49 4.02 -13.86 -11.25
CA ARG A 49 4.66 -12.65 -11.70
C ARG A 49 4.33 -12.55 -13.17
N THR A 50 3.37 -11.66 -13.47
CA THR A 50 2.96 -11.26 -14.81
C THR A 50 2.87 -12.39 -15.83
N THR A 51 1.67 -12.71 -16.25
CA THR A 51 1.45 -13.57 -17.41
C THR A 51 2.18 -12.98 -18.63
N ARG A 52 2.59 -13.83 -19.51
CA ARG A 52 3.35 -13.58 -20.74
C ARG A 52 2.84 -12.39 -21.60
N ALA A 53 1.61 -11.95 -21.39
CA ALA A 53 0.98 -10.84 -22.14
C ALA A 53 1.51 -9.45 -21.74
N ASP A 54 2.00 -9.26 -20.49
CA ASP A 54 2.45 -7.94 -20.00
C ASP A 54 3.89 -7.59 -20.42
N THR A 55 4.63 -8.55 -20.98
CA THR A 55 6.07 -8.40 -21.29
C THR A 55 6.36 -8.17 -22.77
N ASP A 56 5.38 -8.25 -23.64
CA ASP A 56 5.59 -8.17 -25.09
C ASP A 56 6.08 -6.80 -25.61
N GLY A 57 6.17 -5.79 -24.75
CA GLY A 57 6.74 -4.48 -25.11
C GLY A 57 8.04 -4.12 -24.39
N MET A 58 8.45 -4.82 -23.34
CA MET A 58 9.63 -4.48 -22.56
C MET A 58 10.76 -5.47 -22.80
N GLN A 59 11.75 -5.09 -23.61
CA GLN A 59 12.96 -5.89 -23.77
C GLN A 59 13.73 -5.93 -22.43
N ARG A 60 13.50 -6.98 -21.64
CA ARG A 60 14.38 -7.26 -20.48
C ARG A 60 15.74 -7.68 -21.00
N PRO A 61 16.83 -6.97 -20.66
CA PRO A 61 18.14 -7.35 -21.14
C PRO A 61 18.51 -8.73 -20.56
N ARG A 62 19.09 -9.59 -21.41
CA ARG A 62 19.64 -10.89 -21.01
C ARG A 62 21.00 -10.67 -20.32
N HIS A 63 21.44 -11.67 -19.55
CA HIS A 63 22.69 -11.66 -18.78
C HIS A 63 23.87 -11.14 -19.62
N GLU A 64 24.06 -11.66 -20.85
CA GLU A 64 25.20 -11.29 -21.68
C GLU A 64 25.17 -9.78 -22.06
N LYS A 65 23.95 -9.23 -22.30
CA LYS A 65 23.79 -7.80 -22.61
C LYS A 65 24.08 -6.91 -21.40
N VAL A 66 23.67 -7.35 -20.20
CA VAL A 66 23.96 -6.62 -18.96
C VAL A 66 25.46 -6.69 -18.66
N ALA A 67 26.08 -7.85 -18.78
CA ALA A 67 27.52 -8.04 -18.59
C ALA A 67 28.34 -7.16 -19.56
N ALA A 68 27.97 -7.15 -20.85
CA ALA A 68 28.63 -6.31 -21.87
C ALA A 68 28.45 -4.81 -21.56
N PHE A 69 27.26 -4.38 -21.16
CA PHE A 69 27.00 -3.00 -20.75
C PHE A 69 27.87 -2.62 -19.56
N LEU A 70 27.89 -3.42 -18.49
CA LEU A 70 28.69 -3.15 -17.31
C LEU A 70 30.18 -3.16 -17.59
N ALA A 71 30.69 -4.09 -18.40
CA ALA A 71 32.11 -4.14 -18.76
C ALA A 71 32.56 -2.86 -19.50
N GLN A 72 31.73 -2.34 -20.39
CA GLN A 72 32.00 -1.08 -21.07
C GLN A 72 31.85 0.12 -20.12
N HIS A 73 30.83 0.11 -19.26
CA HIS A 73 30.48 1.22 -18.38
C HIS A 73 31.45 1.38 -17.21
N SER A 74 31.88 0.28 -16.60
CA SER A 74 32.78 0.27 -15.44
C SER A 74 34.27 0.09 -15.79
N GLY A 75 34.64 0.13 -17.06
CA GLY A 75 36.01 -0.13 -17.47
C GLY A 75 36.50 -1.54 -17.13
N GLY A 76 35.62 -2.52 -17.08
CA GLY A 76 35.95 -3.92 -16.80
C GLY A 76 36.04 -4.29 -15.31
N THR A 77 35.70 -3.40 -14.38
CA THR A 77 35.79 -3.66 -12.93
C THR A 77 34.56 -4.38 -12.34
N ALA A 78 33.49 -4.58 -13.13
CA ALA A 78 32.30 -5.27 -12.68
C ALA A 78 32.50 -6.79 -12.62
N SER A 79 32.11 -7.40 -11.49
CA SER A 79 32.16 -8.86 -11.24
C SER A 79 30.85 -9.32 -10.58
N ASP A 80 30.73 -10.65 -10.38
CA ASP A 80 29.66 -11.30 -9.60
C ASP A 80 28.24 -10.89 -10.03
N LEU A 81 28.02 -10.79 -11.34
CA LEU A 81 26.73 -10.40 -11.90
C LEU A 81 25.68 -11.51 -11.67
N GLU A 82 24.64 -11.19 -10.92
CA GLU A 82 23.53 -12.09 -10.65
C GLU A 82 22.17 -11.43 -10.88
N PRO A 83 21.19 -12.13 -11.47
CA PRO A 83 19.84 -11.59 -11.62
C PRO A 83 19.16 -11.52 -10.24
N LEU A 84 18.54 -10.39 -9.94
CA LEU A 84 17.68 -10.26 -8.79
C LEU A 84 16.23 -10.53 -9.20
N THR A 85 15.44 -11.01 -8.24
CA THR A 85 14.02 -11.13 -8.42
C THR A 85 13.45 -9.73 -8.69
N GLY A 86 13.01 -9.47 -9.93
CA GLY A 86 12.56 -8.16 -10.39
C GLY A 86 11.06 -7.98 -10.24
N GLY A 87 10.62 -6.71 -10.16
CA GLY A 87 9.22 -6.34 -10.27
C GLY A 87 8.67 -6.49 -11.70
N ALA A 88 7.36 -6.27 -11.87
CA ALA A 88 6.66 -6.37 -13.16
C ALA A 88 7.24 -5.40 -14.22
N TRP A 89 7.76 -4.25 -13.80
CA TRP A 89 8.08 -3.11 -14.66
C TRP A 89 9.57 -2.88 -14.91
N SER A 90 10.46 -3.63 -14.25
CA SER A 90 11.90 -3.48 -14.42
C SER A 90 12.62 -4.81 -14.24
N SER A 91 13.82 -4.93 -14.79
CA SER A 91 14.77 -6.00 -14.45
C SER A 91 15.85 -5.46 -13.54
N ALA A 92 16.29 -6.26 -12.57
CA ALA A 92 17.31 -5.90 -11.61
C ALA A 92 18.43 -6.94 -11.60
N TRP A 93 19.67 -6.46 -11.42
CA TRP A 93 20.86 -7.27 -11.38
C TRP A 93 21.79 -6.74 -10.31
N ALA A 94 22.27 -7.61 -9.43
CA ALA A 94 23.34 -7.26 -8.52
C ALA A 94 24.71 -7.53 -9.16
N TYR A 95 25.70 -6.74 -8.77
CA TYR A 95 27.08 -6.91 -9.20
C TYR A 95 28.03 -6.24 -8.22
N ARG A 96 29.31 -6.52 -8.31
CA ARG A 96 30.37 -5.85 -7.56
C ARG A 96 31.16 -4.92 -8.46
N ALA A 97 31.52 -3.76 -7.91
CA ALA A 97 32.47 -2.84 -8.53
C ALA A 97 33.56 -2.51 -7.49
N GLY A 98 34.68 -3.24 -7.54
CA GLY A 98 35.66 -3.26 -6.46
C GLY A 98 35.07 -3.86 -5.19
N GLU A 99 35.09 -3.11 -4.08
CA GLU A 99 34.52 -3.54 -2.81
C GLU A 99 33.01 -3.23 -2.67
N GLU A 100 32.47 -2.41 -3.56
CA GLU A 100 31.07 -1.97 -3.48
C GLU A 100 30.12 -2.99 -4.11
N GLU A 101 29.03 -3.30 -3.40
CA GLU A 101 27.94 -4.10 -3.93
C GLU A 101 26.86 -3.16 -4.47
N LEU A 102 26.53 -3.33 -5.73
CA LEU A 102 25.63 -2.46 -6.47
C LEU A 102 24.47 -3.24 -7.09
N VAL A 103 23.39 -2.53 -7.38
CA VAL A 103 22.25 -3.02 -8.15
C VAL A 103 22.07 -2.13 -9.36
N ILE A 104 22.06 -2.71 -10.56
CA ILE A 104 21.60 -2.04 -11.76
C ILE A 104 20.17 -2.47 -12.09
N ARG A 105 19.31 -1.49 -12.34
CA ARG A 105 17.91 -1.72 -12.78
C ARG A 105 17.71 -1.13 -14.16
N PHE A 106 16.95 -1.85 -15.00
CA PHE A 106 16.58 -1.38 -16.34
C PHE A 106 15.06 -1.29 -16.45
N GLY A 107 14.57 -0.25 -17.10
CA GLY A 107 13.14 -0.03 -17.32
C GLY A 107 12.89 0.98 -18.46
N PRO A 108 11.62 1.22 -18.82
CA PRO A 108 11.28 2.06 -19.97
C PRO A 108 11.47 3.55 -19.71
N GLU A 109 11.35 4.01 -18.46
CA GLU A 109 11.23 5.44 -18.14
C GLU A 109 12.34 5.92 -17.22
N ARG A 110 13.16 6.82 -17.70
CA ARG A 110 14.23 7.46 -16.91
C ARG A 110 13.67 8.24 -15.72
N SER A 111 12.52 8.87 -15.87
CA SER A 111 11.85 9.64 -14.83
C SER A 111 11.57 8.85 -13.56
N TRP A 112 11.35 7.53 -13.67
CA TRP A 112 11.15 6.66 -12.50
C TRP A 112 12.40 6.59 -11.62
N TYR A 113 13.56 6.50 -12.24
CA TYR A 113 14.85 6.42 -11.55
C TYR A 113 15.31 7.79 -11.03
N GLU A 114 14.96 8.88 -11.73
CA GLU A 114 15.16 10.22 -11.20
C GLU A 114 14.32 10.44 -9.93
N THR A 115 13.12 9.88 -9.86
CA THR A 115 12.30 9.91 -8.64
C THR A 115 12.97 9.15 -7.50
N ASP A 116 13.53 7.96 -7.75
CA ASP A 116 14.31 7.21 -6.75
C ASP A 116 15.50 8.03 -6.25
N ARG A 117 16.21 8.73 -7.14
CA ARG A 117 17.33 9.61 -6.79
C ARG A 117 16.88 10.79 -5.92
N MET A 118 15.76 11.41 -6.25
CA MET A 118 15.18 12.48 -5.44
C MET A 118 14.75 12.00 -4.06
N ALA A 119 14.21 10.78 -3.96
CA ALA A 119 13.76 10.18 -2.71
C ALA A 119 14.89 9.94 -1.69
N MET A 120 16.16 9.90 -2.13
CA MET A 120 17.32 9.82 -1.22
C MET A 120 17.32 10.94 -0.18
N ALA A 121 16.75 12.11 -0.50
CA ALA A 121 16.63 13.22 0.44
C ALA A 121 15.73 12.90 1.65
N PHE A 122 14.93 11.85 1.59
CA PHE A 122 14.03 11.40 2.66
C PHE A 122 14.65 10.29 3.52
N SER A 123 15.84 9.81 3.16
CA SER A 123 16.47 8.68 3.82
C SER A 123 16.74 8.94 5.30
N GLY A 124 16.37 7.99 6.14
CA GLY A 124 16.56 8.01 7.59
C GLY A 124 16.57 6.60 8.18
N PRO A 125 16.76 6.47 9.51
CA PRO A 125 16.90 5.16 10.17
C PRO A 125 15.71 4.20 9.95
N ASP A 126 14.48 4.73 9.98
CA ASP A 126 13.25 3.95 9.78
C ASP A 126 12.69 4.07 8.34
N LEU A 127 13.35 4.85 7.49
CA LEU A 127 13.04 5.05 6.07
C LEU A 127 14.33 5.00 5.24
N PRO A 128 15.09 3.91 5.23
CA PRO A 128 16.32 3.82 4.45
C PRO A 128 16.00 3.78 2.96
N VAL A 129 16.50 4.75 2.21
CA VAL A 129 16.40 4.82 0.74
C VAL A 129 17.78 4.53 0.17
N PRO A 130 17.92 3.54 -0.73
CA PRO A 130 19.21 3.20 -1.34
C PRO A 130 19.85 4.40 -2.04
N GLN A 131 21.15 4.55 -1.87
CA GLN A 131 21.89 5.59 -2.56
C GLN A 131 21.96 5.28 -4.06
N VAL A 132 21.34 6.11 -4.88
CA VAL A 132 21.41 6.07 -6.34
C VAL A 132 22.70 6.76 -6.76
N ARG A 133 23.61 5.98 -7.36
CA ARG A 133 24.90 6.46 -7.86
C ARG A 133 24.75 7.11 -9.21
N GLU A 134 23.92 6.51 -10.08
CA GLU A 134 23.77 6.96 -11.44
C GLU A 134 22.35 6.68 -11.98
N VAL A 135 21.89 7.56 -12.86
CA VAL A 135 20.69 7.38 -13.69
C VAL A 135 21.04 7.75 -15.11
N GLY A 136 20.79 6.84 -16.03
CA GLY A 136 21.15 7.04 -17.43
C GLY A 136 20.21 6.36 -18.41
N THR A 137 20.64 6.37 -19.67
CA THR A 137 19.96 5.69 -20.77
C THR A 137 21.00 4.92 -21.56
N THR A 138 20.72 3.65 -21.83
CA THR A 138 21.62 2.81 -22.65
C THR A 138 21.62 3.28 -24.11
N PRO A 139 22.62 2.88 -24.91
CA PRO A 139 22.62 3.19 -26.37
C PRO A 139 21.38 2.68 -27.11
N THR A 140 20.69 1.69 -26.56
CA THR A 140 19.44 1.15 -27.13
C THR A 140 18.17 1.87 -26.66
N GLY A 141 18.29 2.96 -25.87
CA GLY A 141 17.19 3.76 -25.39
C GLY A 141 16.54 3.25 -24.08
N LEU A 142 17.03 2.15 -23.48
CA LEU A 142 16.52 1.63 -22.23
C LEU A 142 17.06 2.45 -21.06
N ALA A 143 16.20 2.95 -20.20
CA ALA A 143 16.61 3.67 -19.00
C ALA A 143 17.23 2.72 -17.98
N TYR A 144 18.21 3.22 -17.20
CA TYR A 144 18.81 2.46 -16.10
C TYR A 144 19.10 3.33 -14.88
N ALA A 145 19.19 2.67 -13.72
CA ALA A 145 19.76 3.25 -12.51
C ALA A 145 20.71 2.27 -11.83
N ILE A 146 21.80 2.80 -11.30
CA ILE A 146 22.75 2.08 -10.45
C ILE A 146 22.60 2.61 -9.03
N SER A 147 22.38 1.70 -8.06
CA SER A 147 22.26 2.04 -6.65
C SER A 147 23.05 1.09 -5.76
N VAL A 148 23.37 1.53 -4.55
CA VAL A 148 23.98 0.66 -3.52
C VAL A 148 23.02 -0.48 -3.20
N ARG A 149 23.56 -1.71 -3.12
CA ARG A 149 22.79 -2.90 -2.75
C ARG A 149 22.48 -2.90 -1.27
N HIS A 150 21.23 -3.15 -0.94
CA HIS A 150 20.77 -3.45 0.41
C HIS A 150 20.33 -4.91 0.47
N HIS A 151 20.70 -5.59 1.56
CA HIS A 151 20.34 -6.97 1.81
C HIS A 151 19.12 -7.04 2.73
N GLY A 152 18.25 -8.02 2.49
CA GLY A 152 17.03 -8.26 3.26
C GLY A 152 16.10 -9.21 2.54
N GLN A 153 14.99 -9.51 3.17
CA GLN A 153 13.84 -10.17 2.53
C GLN A 153 12.74 -9.15 2.27
N PHE A 154 11.90 -9.40 1.30
CA PHE A 154 10.74 -8.53 1.11
C PHE A 154 9.77 -8.67 2.28
N LEU A 155 9.14 -7.55 2.65
CA LEU A 155 8.19 -7.49 3.77
C LEU A 155 7.08 -8.53 3.62
N GLU A 156 6.53 -8.67 2.44
CA GLU A 156 5.48 -9.62 2.10
C GLU A 156 5.91 -11.09 2.10
N ASP A 157 7.20 -11.36 2.02
CA ASP A 157 7.77 -12.71 2.13
C ASP A 157 8.00 -13.13 3.61
N THR A 158 7.53 -12.32 4.55
CA THR A 158 7.65 -12.63 5.98
C THR A 158 6.94 -13.94 6.31
N PRO A 159 7.63 -14.91 6.95
CA PRO A 159 6.99 -16.11 7.44
C PRO A 159 5.92 -15.80 8.50
N VAL A 160 4.82 -16.56 8.51
CA VAL A 160 3.69 -16.36 9.45
C VAL A 160 4.15 -16.36 10.92
N GLU A 161 5.17 -17.15 11.24
CA GLU A 161 5.76 -17.25 12.58
C GLU A 161 6.44 -15.95 13.06
N ARG A 162 6.67 -15.00 12.14
CA ARG A 162 7.28 -13.69 12.42
C ARG A 162 6.31 -12.52 12.26
N ALA A 163 5.04 -12.80 12.03
CA ALA A 163 4.00 -11.79 11.82
C ALA A 163 3.96 -10.72 12.94
N ASP A 164 4.19 -11.12 14.19
CA ASP A 164 4.20 -10.20 15.35
C ASP A 164 5.30 -9.12 15.27
N ALA A 165 6.39 -9.38 14.55
CA ALA A 165 7.47 -8.41 14.38
C ALA A 165 7.16 -7.36 13.29
N VAL A 166 6.21 -7.65 12.40
CA VAL A 166 5.88 -6.81 11.24
C VAL A 166 5.12 -5.56 11.64
N ALA A 167 4.09 -5.68 12.49
CA ALA A 167 3.24 -4.54 12.85
C ALA A 167 4.04 -3.35 13.43
N PRO A 168 4.94 -3.53 14.43
CA PRO A 168 5.76 -2.43 14.93
C PRO A 168 6.71 -1.86 13.86
N THR A 169 7.22 -2.71 12.95
CA THR A 169 8.15 -2.29 11.91
C THR A 169 7.44 -1.50 10.82
N LEU A 170 6.26 -1.94 10.41
CA LEU A 170 5.40 -1.22 9.48
C LEU A 170 4.93 0.12 10.06
N THR A 171 4.53 0.15 11.33
CA THR A 171 4.14 1.40 12.01
C THR A 171 5.29 2.40 12.01
N ARG A 172 6.53 2.01 12.37
CA ARG A 172 7.68 2.92 12.32
C ARG A 172 7.95 3.45 10.91
N LEU A 173 7.82 2.60 9.89
CA LEU A 173 7.96 3.03 8.50
C LEU A 173 6.90 4.07 8.12
N LEU A 174 5.63 3.82 8.44
CA LEU A 174 4.54 4.76 8.15
C LEU A 174 4.71 6.09 8.89
N VAL A 175 5.14 6.05 10.15
CA VAL A 175 5.48 7.24 10.93
C VAL A 175 6.69 7.98 10.32
N ALA A 176 7.69 7.26 9.84
CA ALA A 176 8.85 7.88 9.20
C ALA A 176 8.46 8.61 7.89
N LEU A 177 7.52 8.07 7.11
CA LEU A 177 6.96 8.75 5.94
C LEU A 177 6.19 10.02 6.35
N TYR A 178 5.35 9.94 7.38
CA TYR A 178 4.61 11.08 7.94
C TYR A 178 5.55 12.21 8.39
N ARG A 179 6.68 11.88 9.00
CA ARG A 179 7.68 12.85 9.51
C ARG A 179 8.44 13.59 8.43
N VAL A 180 8.39 13.16 7.17
CA VAL A 180 9.07 13.87 6.09
C VAL A 180 8.38 15.20 5.79
N PRO A 181 9.02 16.34 6.11
CA PRO A 181 8.36 17.63 5.99
C PRO A 181 8.03 17.97 4.54
N ALA A 182 6.94 18.70 4.35
CA ALA A 182 6.63 19.35 3.09
C ALA A 182 6.96 20.84 3.18
N SER A 183 7.64 21.36 2.16
CA SER A 183 7.80 22.80 2.00
C SER A 183 6.48 23.45 1.57
N PRO A 184 6.21 24.69 1.94
CA PRO A 184 5.06 25.42 1.43
C PRO A 184 5.03 25.42 -0.10
N GLY A 185 3.86 25.09 -0.67
CA GLY A 185 3.68 25.00 -2.13
C GLY A 185 4.16 23.71 -2.78
N THR A 186 4.63 22.71 -2.02
CA THR A 186 4.94 21.38 -2.59
C THR A 186 3.72 20.81 -3.31
N PRO A 187 3.83 20.44 -4.61
CA PRO A 187 2.71 19.89 -5.36
C PRO A 187 2.38 18.45 -4.91
N VAL A 188 1.17 17.98 -5.22
CA VAL A 188 0.75 16.59 -4.99
C VAL A 188 1.69 15.63 -5.71
N MET A 189 1.97 15.91 -6.97
CA MET A 189 2.98 15.20 -7.77
C MET A 189 4.30 15.96 -7.65
N TRP A 190 5.15 15.54 -6.74
CA TRP A 190 6.41 16.23 -6.40
C TRP A 190 7.60 15.85 -7.30
N HIS A 191 7.41 14.89 -8.20
CA HIS A 191 8.46 14.36 -9.08
C HIS A 191 8.06 14.43 -10.57
N PRO A 192 9.04 14.33 -11.51
CA PRO A 192 8.81 14.56 -12.94
C PRO A 192 7.86 13.58 -13.63
N ALA A 193 7.72 12.35 -13.09
CA ALA A 193 6.89 11.31 -13.70
C ALA A 193 5.38 11.50 -13.43
N GLY A 194 4.99 12.53 -12.69
CA GLY A 194 3.63 12.72 -12.23
C GLY A 194 2.76 13.56 -13.15
N ALA A 195 1.48 13.20 -13.26
CA ALA A 195 0.47 14.03 -13.90
C ALA A 195 0.26 15.35 -13.13
N ARG A 196 -0.10 16.41 -13.84
CA ARG A 196 -0.43 17.70 -13.19
C ARG A 196 -1.83 17.62 -12.59
N VAL A 197 -1.89 17.45 -11.26
CA VAL A 197 -3.12 17.58 -10.46
C VAL A 197 -2.97 18.73 -9.48
N ARG A 198 -4.06 19.45 -9.24
CA ARG A 198 -4.05 20.67 -8.42
C ARG A 198 -4.26 20.37 -6.93
N SER A 199 -4.98 19.29 -6.62
CA SER A 199 -5.33 18.94 -5.26
C SER A 199 -5.31 17.43 -5.02
N TRP A 200 -5.25 17.05 -3.76
CA TRP A 200 -5.32 15.65 -3.35
C TRP A 200 -6.66 15.01 -3.74
N ARG A 201 -7.77 15.73 -3.50
CA ARG A 201 -9.11 15.26 -3.87
C ARG A 201 -9.27 15.08 -5.38
N GLU A 202 -8.72 16.00 -6.17
CA GLU A 202 -8.68 15.87 -7.63
C GLU A 202 -7.96 14.59 -8.06
N LEU A 203 -6.84 14.25 -7.43
CA LEU A 203 -6.11 13.01 -7.72
C LEU A 203 -6.95 11.77 -7.40
N ILE A 204 -7.59 11.72 -6.23
CA ILE A 204 -8.45 10.59 -5.83
C ILE A 204 -9.58 10.39 -6.84
N LEU A 205 -10.23 11.45 -7.27
CA LEU A 205 -11.32 11.38 -8.26
C LEU A 205 -10.83 11.04 -9.67
N ALA A 206 -9.67 11.55 -10.08
CA ALA A 206 -9.08 11.25 -11.38
C ALA A 206 -8.76 9.76 -11.54
N ARG A 207 -8.39 9.09 -10.45
CA ARG A 207 -8.10 7.64 -10.44
C ARG A 207 -9.35 6.75 -10.58
N LEU A 208 -10.56 7.32 -10.56
CA LEU A 208 -11.80 6.60 -10.85
C LEU A 208 -12.14 6.58 -12.35
N VAL A 209 -11.36 7.25 -13.17
CA VAL A 209 -11.60 7.39 -14.60
C VAL A 209 -10.60 6.54 -15.37
N ASP A 210 -11.09 5.86 -16.41
CA ASP A 210 -10.21 5.18 -17.37
C ASP A 210 -9.60 6.24 -18.29
N ASP A 211 -8.29 6.45 -18.16
CA ASP A 211 -7.55 7.42 -18.96
C ASP A 211 -7.14 6.80 -20.30
N PRO A 212 -7.66 7.33 -21.44
CA PRO A 212 -7.29 6.83 -22.75
C PRO A 212 -5.79 6.94 -23.08
N GLY A 213 -5.07 7.80 -22.36
CA GLY A 213 -3.61 7.95 -22.49
C GLY A 213 -2.83 6.88 -21.72
N ASN A 214 -3.48 6.07 -20.92
CA ASN A 214 -2.82 5.02 -20.14
C ASN A 214 -2.66 3.74 -20.98
N ARG A 215 -1.54 3.01 -20.80
CA ARG A 215 -1.28 1.71 -21.43
C ARG A 215 -2.36 0.67 -21.16
N ALA A 216 -3.01 0.74 -20.01
CA ALA A 216 -4.09 -0.17 -19.61
C ALA A 216 -5.48 0.40 -19.89
N SER A 217 -5.61 1.37 -20.80
CA SER A 217 -6.91 1.97 -21.14
C SER A 217 -7.90 0.96 -21.73
N GLY A 218 -9.18 1.23 -21.58
CA GLY A 218 -10.28 0.36 -22.04
C GLY A 218 -10.79 -0.61 -20.98
N TRP A 219 -10.18 -0.65 -19.80
CA TRP A 219 -10.61 -1.52 -18.70
C TRP A 219 -12.04 -1.19 -18.22
N ARG A 220 -12.45 0.08 -18.29
CA ARG A 220 -13.79 0.48 -17.85
C ARG A 220 -14.89 -0.15 -18.70
N ALA A 221 -14.75 -0.12 -20.00
CA ALA A 221 -15.70 -0.76 -20.91
C ALA A 221 -15.77 -2.28 -20.67
N ALA A 222 -14.65 -2.90 -20.37
CA ALA A 222 -14.57 -4.32 -20.04
C ALA A 222 -15.26 -4.66 -18.69
N LEU A 223 -15.08 -3.83 -17.64
CA LEU A 223 -15.83 -3.97 -16.39
C LEU A 223 -17.33 -3.77 -16.58
N ASP A 224 -17.73 -2.79 -17.39
CA ASP A 224 -19.13 -2.48 -17.66
C ASP A 224 -19.84 -3.55 -18.51
N ALA A 225 -19.09 -4.44 -19.18
CA ALA A 225 -19.63 -5.58 -19.90
C ALA A 225 -20.18 -6.68 -18.96
N ASP A 226 -19.61 -6.83 -17.75
CA ASP A 226 -20.11 -7.74 -16.72
C ASP A 226 -21.11 -6.99 -15.80
N PRO A 227 -22.39 -7.42 -15.70
CA PRO A 227 -23.38 -6.73 -14.87
C PRO A 227 -23.02 -6.63 -13.38
N LYS A 228 -22.31 -7.63 -12.82
CA LYS A 228 -21.91 -7.65 -11.41
C LYS A 228 -20.76 -6.68 -11.17
N LEU A 229 -19.74 -6.71 -12.02
CA LEU A 229 -18.61 -5.79 -11.93
C LEU A 229 -19.02 -4.35 -12.18
N ARG A 230 -19.96 -4.11 -13.12
CA ARG A 230 -20.55 -2.80 -13.36
C ARG A 230 -21.27 -2.26 -12.12
N ALA A 231 -22.13 -3.09 -11.49
CA ALA A 231 -22.87 -2.69 -10.29
C ALA A 231 -21.91 -2.35 -9.13
N LEU A 232 -20.91 -3.21 -8.89
CA LEU A 232 -19.88 -2.97 -7.89
C LEU A 232 -19.08 -1.69 -8.17
N SER A 233 -18.60 -1.54 -9.40
CA SER A 233 -17.84 -0.35 -9.83
C SER A 233 -18.63 0.95 -9.65
N THR A 234 -19.91 0.93 -9.99
CA THR A 234 -20.79 2.10 -9.81
C THR A 234 -20.93 2.45 -8.34
N ALA A 235 -21.27 1.46 -7.50
CA ALA A 235 -21.47 1.67 -6.07
C ALA A 235 -20.19 2.19 -5.38
N VAL A 236 -19.01 1.63 -5.73
CA VAL A 236 -17.71 2.07 -5.21
C VAL A 236 -17.42 3.51 -5.65
N CYS A 237 -17.56 3.83 -6.94
CA CYS A 237 -17.31 5.18 -7.44
C CYS A 237 -18.21 6.22 -6.76
N ASP A 238 -19.48 5.93 -6.57
CA ASP A 238 -20.43 6.85 -5.92
C ASP A 238 -20.08 7.01 -4.43
N ARG A 239 -19.67 5.92 -3.78
CA ARG A 239 -19.21 5.98 -2.40
C ARG A 239 -17.93 6.82 -2.24
N VAL A 240 -16.93 6.64 -3.08
CA VAL A 240 -15.70 7.46 -3.07
C VAL A 240 -16.04 8.94 -3.33
N ARG A 241 -16.89 9.26 -4.29
CA ARG A 241 -17.35 10.66 -4.56
C ARG A 241 -18.00 11.29 -3.33
N THR A 242 -18.75 10.50 -2.55
CA THR A 242 -19.37 10.98 -1.31
C THR A 242 -18.34 11.22 -0.22
N LEU A 243 -17.40 10.28 -0.03
CA LEU A 243 -16.45 10.31 1.08
C LEU A 243 -15.28 11.28 0.86
N VAL A 244 -14.91 11.56 -0.39
CA VAL A 244 -13.73 12.39 -0.72
C VAL A 244 -13.81 13.80 -0.13
N ALA A 245 -14.99 14.29 0.20
CA ALA A 245 -15.19 15.58 0.87
C ALA A 245 -14.53 15.62 2.27
N ALA A 246 -14.44 14.47 2.96
CA ALA A 246 -13.76 14.35 4.25
C ALA A 246 -12.22 14.29 4.11
N CYS A 247 -11.68 14.03 2.91
CA CYS A 247 -10.24 13.94 2.69
C CYS A 247 -9.60 15.33 2.71
N PRO A 248 -8.64 15.62 3.61
CA PRO A 248 -7.99 16.93 3.69
C PRO A 248 -6.93 17.12 2.59
N GLU A 249 -6.61 18.35 2.28
CA GLU A 249 -5.53 18.72 1.35
C GLU A 249 -4.16 18.70 2.06
N ARG A 250 -3.79 17.55 2.62
CA ARG A 250 -2.49 17.33 3.25
C ARG A 250 -1.36 17.20 2.21
N ARG A 251 -0.12 17.28 2.67
CA ARG A 251 1.09 17.15 1.85
C ARG A 251 2.12 16.23 2.51
N ASP A 252 1.66 15.25 3.29
CA ASP A 252 2.53 14.21 3.86
C ASP A 252 3.15 13.39 2.72
N LEU A 253 4.31 12.79 2.96
CA LEU A 253 4.94 11.93 1.97
C LEU A 253 4.21 10.58 1.92
N ILE A 254 3.88 10.16 0.73
CA ILE A 254 3.24 8.88 0.41
C ILE A 254 4.14 8.12 -0.53
N HIS A 255 4.41 6.86 -0.24
CA HIS A 255 5.11 5.97 -1.17
C HIS A 255 4.19 5.51 -2.31
N GLY A 256 2.95 5.16 -1.99
CA GLY A 256 1.90 4.78 -2.94
C GLY A 256 2.03 3.37 -3.52
N ASP A 257 3.01 2.57 -3.03
CA ASP A 257 3.25 1.18 -3.45
C ASP A 257 4.17 0.45 -2.46
N LEU A 258 3.88 0.53 -1.14
CA LEU A 258 4.75 -0.01 -0.08
C LEU A 258 4.92 -1.53 -0.10
N LEU A 259 4.01 -2.27 -0.75
CA LEU A 259 4.10 -3.72 -0.93
C LEU A 259 4.65 -4.04 -2.33
N HIS A 260 4.51 -5.27 -2.80
CA HIS A 260 4.94 -5.71 -4.14
C HIS A 260 6.47 -5.69 -4.38
N GLY A 261 7.25 -6.03 -3.33
CA GLY A 261 8.69 -6.10 -3.41
C GLY A 261 9.38 -4.74 -3.31
N ASN A 262 8.77 -3.79 -2.60
CA ASN A 262 9.31 -2.43 -2.47
C ASN A 262 9.86 -2.10 -1.07
N VAL A 263 9.63 -2.97 -0.07
CA VAL A 263 10.19 -2.85 1.28
C VAL A 263 11.01 -4.08 1.61
N LEU A 264 12.31 -3.87 1.84
CA LEU A 264 13.21 -4.89 2.36
C LEU A 264 13.30 -4.77 3.89
N VAL A 265 13.20 -5.90 4.58
CA VAL A 265 13.34 -5.98 6.04
C VAL A 265 14.47 -6.94 6.43
N SER A 266 15.00 -6.76 7.64
CA SER A 266 15.96 -7.69 8.25
C SER A 266 15.35 -9.08 8.39
N PRO A 267 16.17 -10.16 8.47
CA PRO A 267 15.67 -11.52 8.61
C PRO A 267 14.77 -11.75 9.83
N ASP A 268 14.90 -10.94 10.88
CA ASP A 268 14.04 -10.96 12.07
C ASP A 268 12.79 -10.09 11.92
N CYS A 269 12.59 -9.44 10.77
CA CYS A 269 11.50 -8.53 10.43
C CYS A 269 11.37 -7.29 11.34
N ARG A 270 12.42 -6.96 12.12
CA ARG A 270 12.38 -5.88 13.12
C ARG A 270 12.91 -4.55 12.61
N ARG A 271 13.54 -4.52 11.44
CA ARG A 271 14.11 -3.29 10.85
C ARG A 271 13.85 -3.24 9.37
N VAL A 272 13.50 -2.06 8.88
CA VAL A 272 13.49 -1.76 7.45
C VAL A 272 14.95 -1.65 6.99
N GLN A 273 15.30 -2.33 5.91
CA GLN A 273 16.64 -2.32 5.31
C GLN A 273 16.68 -1.43 4.07
N ALA A 274 15.59 -1.36 3.32
CA ALA A 274 15.45 -0.44 2.20
C ALA A 274 13.98 -0.24 1.82
N VAL A 275 13.68 0.97 1.34
CA VAL A 275 12.43 1.30 0.65
C VAL A 275 12.81 1.75 -0.76
N ILE A 276 12.30 1.03 -1.77
CA ILE A 276 12.67 1.18 -3.19
C ILE A 276 11.47 1.46 -4.07
N SER A 277 11.70 1.88 -5.33
CA SER A 277 10.62 2.05 -6.34
C SER A 277 9.66 3.21 -6.04
N TRP A 278 10.18 4.41 -5.94
CA TRP A 278 9.46 5.64 -5.57
C TRP A 278 8.60 6.26 -6.69
N LYS A 279 8.53 5.64 -7.86
CA LYS A 279 7.82 6.16 -9.04
C LYS A 279 6.34 6.50 -8.82
N HIS A 280 5.69 5.89 -7.82
CA HIS A 280 4.29 6.12 -7.46
C HIS A 280 4.12 7.06 -6.27
N SER A 281 5.23 7.59 -5.73
CA SER A 281 5.19 8.46 -4.56
C SER A 281 4.47 9.78 -4.82
N LEU A 282 3.84 10.30 -3.78
CA LEU A 282 2.93 11.43 -3.82
C LEU A 282 3.13 12.32 -2.59
N ARG A 283 2.51 13.50 -2.61
CA ARG A 283 2.26 14.33 -1.44
C ARG A 283 0.75 14.46 -1.23
N GLY A 284 0.25 13.92 -0.13
CA GLY A 284 -1.17 13.89 0.16
C GLY A 284 -1.45 13.52 1.60
N ASP A 285 -2.49 12.75 1.84
CA ASP A 285 -2.85 12.28 3.18
C ASP A 285 -2.08 11.00 3.53
N PHE A 286 -1.33 11.01 4.62
CA PHE A 286 -0.53 9.88 5.12
C PHE A 286 -1.32 8.57 5.30
N LEU A 287 -2.63 8.66 5.50
CA LEU A 287 -3.50 7.48 5.60
C LEU A 287 -3.59 6.68 4.30
N TYR A 288 -3.12 7.21 3.18
CA TYR A 288 -3.17 6.51 1.90
C TYR A 288 -2.29 5.25 1.88
N ASP A 289 -1.06 5.32 2.40
CA ASP A 289 -0.18 4.14 2.48
C ASP A 289 -0.69 3.12 3.51
N THR A 290 -1.38 3.58 4.56
CA THR A 290 -2.06 2.72 5.52
C THR A 290 -3.19 1.93 4.84
N ALA A 291 -4.02 2.63 4.06
CA ALA A 291 -5.07 2.00 3.26
C ALA A 291 -4.51 1.07 2.17
N TRP A 292 -3.36 1.41 1.59
CA TRP A 292 -2.65 0.54 0.67
C TRP A 292 -2.31 -0.81 1.32
N CYS A 293 -1.76 -0.78 2.53
CA CYS A 293 -1.43 -1.98 3.27
C CYS A 293 -2.67 -2.80 3.65
N SER A 294 -3.78 -2.16 4.06
CA SER A 294 -5.01 -2.87 4.44
C SER A 294 -5.75 -3.50 3.25
N VAL A 295 -5.62 -2.94 2.06
CA VAL A 295 -6.19 -3.54 0.84
C VAL A 295 -5.40 -4.77 0.40
N TRP A 296 -4.06 -4.69 0.40
CA TRP A 296 -3.23 -5.74 -0.19
C TRP A 296 -2.82 -6.84 0.79
N GLY A 297 -2.47 -6.45 2.03
CA GLY A 297 -1.85 -7.36 2.97
C GLY A 297 -2.70 -8.56 3.35
N PRO A 298 -3.96 -8.38 3.81
CA PRO A 298 -4.75 -9.48 4.37
C PRO A 298 -5.06 -10.59 3.36
N VAL A 299 -5.28 -10.25 2.10
CA VAL A 299 -5.72 -11.20 1.08
C VAL A 299 -4.53 -11.86 0.37
N PHE A 300 -3.51 -11.07 0.04
CA PHE A 300 -2.44 -11.53 -0.84
C PHE A 300 -1.17 -11.96 -0.09
N TYR A 301 -0.97 -11.52 1.16
CA TYR A 301 0.27 -11.74 1.90
C TYR A 301 0.02 -12.26 3.33
N PRO A 302 -0.21 -13.57 3.50
CA PRO A 302 -0.58 -14.16 4.80
C PRO A 302 0.41 -13.87 5.94
N GLY A 303 1.71 -13.75 5.63
CA GLY A 303 2.76 -13.45 6.63
C GLY A 303 2.65 -12.08 7.26
N ILE A 304 1.99 -11.14 6.59
CA ILE A 304 1.78 -9.79 7.10
C ILE A 304 0.30 -9.44 7.35
N ALA A 305 -0.61 -10.40 7.14
CA ALA A 305 -2.05 -10.18 7.24
C ALA A 305 -2.46 -9.56 8.58
N ALA A 306 -1.95 -10.08 9.70
CA ALA A 306 -2.25 -9.55 11.03
C ALA A 306 -1.80 -8.09 11.21
N ALA A 307 -0.65 -7.72 10.63
CA ALA A 307 -0.11 -6.37 10.70
C ALA A 307 -0.82 -5.36 9.80
N THR A 308 -1.53 -5.85 8.79
CA THR A 308 -2.13 -5.03 7.73
C THR A 308 -3.65 -5.01 7.76
N THR A 309 -4.30 -5.82 8.61
CA THR A 309 -5.76 -5.80 8.78
C THR A 309 -6.25 -4.49 9.40
N ASP A 310 -5.54 -3.97 10.40
CA ASP A 310 -5.85 -2.67 11.01
C ASP A 310 -4.54 -1.90 11.30
N PRO A 311 -3.82 -1.46 10.27
CA PRO A 311 -2.60 -0.68 10.45
C PRO A 311 -2.88 0.73 10.96
N LEU A 312 -4.12 1.22 10.81
CA LEU A 312 -4.57 2.54 11.24
C LEU A 312 -4.50 2.70 12.75
N SER A 313 -5.01 1.72 13.50
CA SER A 313 -5.00 1.77 14.98
C SER A 313 -3.58 1.87 15.54
N GLY A 314 -2.64 1.08 15.00
CA GLY A 314 -1.23 1.15 15.40
C GLY A 314 -0.58 2.49 15.08
N LEU A 315 -0.87 3.03 13.91
CA LEU A 315 -0.31 4.31 13.45
C LEU A 315 -0.79 5.49 14.31
N LEU A 316 -2.09 5.56 14.60
CA LEU A 316 -2.66 6.67 15.39
C LEU A 316 -2.28 6.64 16.88
N GLN A 317 -1.62 5.57 17.35
CA GLN A 317 -1.04 5.50 18.70
C GLN A 317 0.34 6.19 18.78
N ASP A 318 0.98 6.50 17.67
CA ASP A 318 2.26 7.24 17.69
C ASP A 318 2.08 8.61 18.37
N PRO A 319 2.98 9.01 19.29
CA PRO A 319 2.83 10.26 20.06
C PRO A 319 2.71 11.52 19.20
N GLU A 320 3.39 11.61 18.07
CA GLU A 320 3.31 12.77 17.18
C GLU A 320 1.97 12.82 16.45
N LEU A 321 1.51 11.68 15.96
CA LEU A 321 0.19 11.58 15.31
C LEU A 321 -0.94 11.82 16.29
N ARG A 322 -0.79 11.39 17.55
CA ARG A 322 -1.75 11.70 18.62
C ARG A 322 -1.83 13.21 18.93
N ALA A 323 -0.73 13.92 18.79
CA ALA A 323 -0.68 15.37 18.98
C ALA A 323 -1.24 16.15 17.78
N ASP A 324 -1.26 15.58 16.58
CA ASP A 324 -1.84 16.17 15.38
C ASP A 324 -3.36 15.94 15.36
N GLN A 325 -4.13 16.91 15.85
CA GLN A 325 -5.60 16.84 15.83
C GLN A 325 -6.16 16.58 14.42
N GLY A 326 -5.51 17.13 13.37
CA GLY A 326 -5.90 16.92 11.98
C GLY A 326 -5.69 15.47 11.52
N ALA A 327 -4.80 14.71 12.16
CA ALA A 327 -4.60 13.29 11.86
C ALA A 327 -5.84 12.46 12.19
N HIS A 328 -6.54 12.81 13.26
CA HIS A 328 -7.68 12.05 13.79
C HIS A 328 -9.03 12.43 13.17
N VAL A 329 -9.16 13.65 12.64
CA VAL A 329 -10.43 14.11 12.05
C VAL A 329 -10.84 13.18 10.91
N ASP A 330 -12.00 12.55 11.05
CA ASP A 330 -12.56 11.62 10.07
C ASP A 330 -11.59 10.52 9.59
N ALA A 331 -10.60 10.13 10.41
CA ALA A 331 -9.54 9.22 10.00
C ALA A 331 -10.09 7.90 9.43
N ALA A 332 -11.07 7.28 10.08
CA ALA A 332 -11.71 6.06 9.59
C ALA A 332 -12.46 6.26 8.27
N VAL A 333 -13.11 7.41 8.09
CA VAL A 333 -13.84 7.76 6.86
C VAL A 333 -12.87 8.00 5.71
N ARG A 334 -11.78 8.73 5.97
CA ARG A 334 -10.70 9.00 4.99
C ARG A 334 -10.02 7.70 4.56
N HIS A 335 -9.64 6.88 5.53
CA HIS A 335 -9.01 5.57 5.29
C HIS A 335 -9.90 4.70 4.41
N HIS A 336 -11.19 4.58 4.75
CA HIS A 336 -12.16 3.83 3.95
C HIS A 336 -12.33 4.38 2.53
N CYS A 337 -12.32 5.71 2.36
CA CYS A 337 -12.32 6.33 1.03
C CYS A 337 -11.13 5.88 0.19
N TYR A 338 -9.94 5.81 0.80
CA TYR A 338 -8.71 5.38 0.12
C TYR A 338 -8.71 3.87 -0.16
N GLU A 339 -9.19 3.03 0.76
CA GLU A 339 -9.35 1.58 0.50
C GLU A 339 -10.22 1.33 -0.73
N LEU A 340 -11.37 1.99 -0.80
CA LEU A 340 -12.27 1.87 -1.95
C LEU A 340 -11.64 2.35 -3.25
N GLN A 341 -10.94 3.49 -3.22
CA GLN A 341 -10.28 4.03 -4.41
C GLN A 341 -9.13 3.14 -4.87
N ILE A 342 -8.29 2.64 -3.94
CA ILE A 342 -7.17 1.73 -4.23
C ILE A 342 -7.70 0.42 -4.82
N GLY A 343 -8.68 -0.21 -4.17
CA GLY A 343 -9.30 -1.44 -4.65
C GLY A 343 -9.91 -1.28 -6.03
N PHE A 344 -10.58 -0.14 -6.29
CA PHE A 344 -11.15 0.17 -7.60
C PHE A 344 -10.07 0.33 -8.69
N THR A 345 -8.98 1.03 -8.40
CA THR A 345 -7.85 1.16 -9.34
C THR A 345 -7.27 -0.20 -9.69
N HIS A 346 -7.22 -1.10 -8.69
CA HIS A 346 -6.74 -2.47 -8.90
C HIS A 346 -7.71 -3.36 -9.66
N LEU A 347 -9.00 -3.19 -9.45
CA LEU A 347 -10.01 -3.85 -10.27
C LEU A 347 -9.83 -3.50 -11.76
N GLY A 348 -9.61 -2.21 -12.05
CA GLY A 348 -9.29 -1.74 -13.39
C GLY A 348 -7.99 -2.32 -13.94
N TRP A 349 -6.93 -2.34 -13.13
CA TRP A 349 -5.64 -2.93 -13.53
C TRP A 349 -5.75 -4.44 -13.81
N SER A 350 -6.43 -5.19 -12.92
CA SER A 350 -6.64 -6.64 -13.11
C SER A 350 -7.44 -6.95 -14.36
N MET A 351 -8.43 -6.12 -14.69
CA MET A 351 -9.17 -6.22 -15.95
C MET A 351 -8.28 -5.91 -17.14
N GLY A 352 -7.48 -4.86 -17.08
CA GLY A 352 -6.59 -4.44 -18.17
C GLY A 352 -5.46 -5.43 -18.44
N THR A 353 -5.04 -6.21 -17.44
CA THR A 353 -4.01 -7.25 -17.56
C THR A 353 -4.58 -8.65 -17.76
N TRP A 354 -5.90 -8.80 -17.82
CA TRP A 354 -6.62 -10.07 -18.00
C TRP A 354 -6.23 -11.15 -16.97
N ASN A 355 -5.86 -10.74 -15.76
CA ASN A 355 -5.58 -11.65 -14.66
C ASN A 355 -6.88 -11.98 -13.92
N GLN A 356 -7.53 -13.06 -14.33
CA GLN A 356 -8.87 -13.46 -13.83
C GLN A 356 -8.88 -13.81 -12.34
N GLU A 357 -7.83 -14.41 -11.83
CA GLU A 357 -7.73 -14.77 -10.41
C GLU A 357 -7.63 -13.50 -9.54
N HIS A 358 -6.75 -12.59 -9.92
CA HIS A 358 -6.65 -11.28 -9.26
C HIS A 358 -7.92 -10.45 -9.38
N LEU A 359 -8.57 -10.47 -10.54
CA LEU A 359 -9.83 -9.75 -10.76
C LEU A 359 -10.90 -10.23 -9.78
N THR A 360 -11.06 -11.55 -9.63
CA THR A 360 -12.06 -12.15 -8.73
C THR A 360 -11.75 -11.79 -7.27
N ALA A 361 -10.52 -12.02 -6.82
CA ALA A 361 -10.10 -11.71 -5.45
C ALA A 361 -10.25 -10.21 -5.13
N THR A 362 -9.89 -9.33 -6.07
CA THR A 362 -10.04 -7.88 -5.91
C THR A 362 -11.50 -7.46 -5.85
N ALA A 363 -12.37 -8.07 -6.67
CA ALA A 363 -13.79 -7.75 -6.67
C ALA A 363 -14.46 -8.21 -5.36
N GLU A 364 -14.13 -9.40 -4.85
CA GLU A 364 -14.63 -9.90 -3.57
C GLU A 364 -14.19 -8.99 -2.42
N LEU A 365 -12.89 -8.69 -2.33
CA LEU A 365 -12.36 -7.77 -1.32
C LEU A 365 -13.02 -6.40 -1.38
N LEU A 366 -13.19 -5.83 -2.57
CA LEU A 366 -13.78 -4.51 -2.74
C LEU A 366 -15.27 -4.49 -2.33
N ALA A 367 -16.01 -5.58 -2.58
CA ALA A 367 -17.38 -5.74 -2.10
C ALA A 367 -17.42 -5.82 -0.57
N GLU A 368 -16.53 -6.56 0.07
CA GLU A 368 -16.40 -6.64 1.53
C GLU A 368 -16.08 -5.27 2.15
N ILE A 369 -15.12 -4.54 1.57
CA ILE A 369 -14.77 -3.19 2.04
C ILE A 369 -15.97 -2.25 1.93
N LEU A 370 -16.71 -2.29 0.82
CA LEU A 370 -17.89 -1.45 0.60
C LEU A 370 -19.01 -1.76 1.61
N GLU A 371 -19.28 -3.04 1.88
CA GLU A 371 -20.31 -3.51 2.82
C GLU A 371 -19.93 -3.19 4.28
N ARG A 372 -18.67 -3.42 4.66
CA ARG A 372 -18.17 -3.15 6.02
C ARG A 372 -18.29 -1.67 6.40
N GLY A 373 -18.12 -0.77 5.44
CA GLY A 373 -18.01 0.66 5.71
C GLY A 373 -16.69 1.04 6.42
N PRO A 374 -16.60 2.27 6.96
CA PRO A 374 -15.45 2.73 7.73
C PRO A 374 -15.24 1.85 8.97
N LEU A 375 -13.97 1.56 9.29
CA LEU A 375 -13.63 0.91 10.55
C LEU A 375 -14.19 1.72 11.73
N PRO A 376 -14.68 1.06 12.78
CA PRO A 376 -15.15 1.80 13.96
C PRO A 376 -13.99 2.64 14.50
N SER A 377 -14.26 3.90 14.81
CA SER A 377 -13.30 4.74 15.53
C SER A 377 -13.09 4.07 16.88
N THR A 378 -11.99 3.35 17.05
CA THR A 378 -11.56 2.94 18.37
C THR A 378 -11.37 4.23 19.14
N SER A 379 -12.19 4.41 20.20
CA SER A 379 -12.12 5.55 21.11
C SER A 379 -10.67 5.66 21.60
N ILE A 380 -9.96 6.67 21.11
CA ILE A 380 -8.60 6.99 21.51
C ILE A 380 -8.66 7.76 22.82
#